data_74042edb636f901b1ec87f8efd6b7cf2
#
_entry.id   74042edb636f901b1ec87f8efd6b7cf2
#
_cell.length_a   1.000
_cell.length_b   1.000
_cell.length_c   1.000
_cell.angle_alpha   90.00
_cell.angle_beta   90.00
_cell.angle_gamma   90.00
#
_symmetry.space_group_name_H-M   'P 1'
#
loop_
_entity.id
_entity.type
_entity.pdbx_description
1 polymer ?
#
loop_
_entity_poly.entity_id
_entity_poly.type
_entity_poly.pdbx_seq_one_letter_code
_entity_poly.pdbx_strand_id
1 'polypeptide(L)'
;LLFLFLFSCISQKVIYEKKGFLVLNNEGIIAIKNIKKNKLVKIINIKNMNYVKVTTNADYKGLENRVGNVDLVTFNNLKLSKKFPLVFVEESIENPKFIAKKAKIFDKEKKVASSVFREEINMEINSETDKNIYLEYGPFHNKSYANALVRNLEKNISKKKIVIKLKKNDNYVFVGPLVNLKEFDNYSNKLNKLDGYNIILK
;
A
#
# COMPACT_ATOMS: atom_id res chain seq x y z
N LEU A 1 -5.10 19.19 -44.87
CA LEU A 1 -5.27 19.77 -43.52
C LEU A 1 -5.24 18.63 -42.50
N LEU A 2 -4.09 18.44 -41.85
CA LEU A 2 -3.84 17.33 -40.89
C LEU A 2 -4.20 17.81 -39.49
N PHE A 3 -5.33 17.35 -38.92
CA PHE A 3 -5.72 17.61 -37.55
C PHE A 3 -4.94 16.68 -36.59
N LEU A 4 -3.89 17.18 -35.97
CA LEU A 4 -3.20 16.52 -34.86
C LEU A 4 -4.05 16.68 -33.60
N PHE A 5 -4.82 15.64 -33.23
CA PHE A 5 -5.45 15.53 -31.92
C PHE A 5 -4.37 15.23 -30.86
N LEU A 6 -3.92 16.28 -30.18
CA LEU A 6 -3.12 16.12 -28.97
C LEU A 6 -4.03 15.64 -27.84
N PHE A 7 -4.08 14.32 -27.64
CA PHE A 7 -4.61 13.76 -26.39
C PHE A 7 -3.66 14.13 -25.25
N SER A 8 -3.95 15.26 -24.61
CA SER A 8 -3.32 15.58 -23.32
C SER A 8 -3.89 14.63 -22.25
N CYS A 9 -3.22 13.51 -22.03
CA CYS A 9 -3.42 12.73 -20.81
C CYS A 9 -2.99 13.60 -19.64
N ILE A 10 -3.94 14.22 -18.95
CA ILE A 10 -3.70 14.85 -17.65
C ILE A 10 -3.43 13.73 -16.66
N SER A 11 -2.17 13.34 -16.51
CA SER A 11 -1.77 12.44 -15.45
C SER A 11 -2.05 13.13 -14.11
N GLN A 12 -2.93 12.58 -13.30
CA GLN A 12 -3.13 13.06 -11.93
C GLN A 12 -1.78 12.96 -11.19
N LYS A 13 -1.22 14.11 -10.80
CA LYS A 13 0.04 14.14 -10.08
C LYS A 13 -0.17 13.56 -8.68
N VAL A 14 0.26 12.34 -8.47
CA VAL A 14 0.30 11.73 -7.14
C VAL A 14 1.48 12.36 -6.40
N ILE A 15 1.20 13.00 -5.26
CA ILE A 15 2.23 13.66 -4.45
C ILE A 15 2.87 12.71 -3.45
N TYR A 16 2.13 11.72 -2.99
CA TYR A 16 2.57 10.79 -1.95
C TYR A 16 2.12 9.37 -2.28
N GLU A 17 3.06 8.47 -2.25
CA GLU A 17 2.83 7.02 -2.39
C GLU A 17 3.66 6.27 -1.35
N LYS A 18 3.04 5.42 -0.57
CA LYS A 18 3.76 4.60 0.40
C LYS A 18 3.08 3.26 0.65
N LYS A 19 3.90 2.21 0.67
CA LYS A 19 3.50 0.87 1.09
C LYS A 19 3.93 0.64 2.53
N GLY A 20 3.05 0.05 3.35
CA GLY A 20 3.38 -0.24 4.74
C GLY A 20 2.20 -0.79 5.52
N PHE A 21 2.41 -0.99 6.82
CA PHE A 21 1.39 -1.49 7.72
C PHE A 21 0.60 -0.37 8.37
N LEU A 22 -0.73 -0.54 8.43
CA LEU A 22 -1.61 0.31 9.23
C LEU A 22 -1.73 -0.17 10.67
N VAL A 23 -2.13 0.74 11.56
CA VAL A 23 -2.55 0.44 12.91
C VAL A 23 -4.04 0.71 13.03
N LEU A 24 -4.78 -0.24 13.61
CA LEU A 24 -6.17 -0.02 13.98
C LEU A 24 -6.21 0.93 15.17
N ASN A 25 -6.99 2.01 15.05
CA ASN A 25 -7.26 2.97 16.12
C ASN A 25 -8.75 2.95 16.47
N ASN A 26 -9.06 2.80 17.75
CA ASN A 26 -10.44 2.75 18.23
C ASN A 26 -11.06 4.15 18.48
N GLU A 27 -10.24 5.21 18.38
CA GLU A 27 -10.67 6.60 18.63
C GLU A 27 -11.24 7.30 17.39
N GLY A 28 -11.44 6.59 16.29
CA GLY A 28 -11.93 7.18 15.04
C GLY A 28 -10.89 8.05 14.32
N ILE A 29 -9.60 7.88 14.64
CA ILE A 29 -8.51 8.66 14.05
C ILE A 29 -8.07 8.02 12.74
N ILE A 30 -8.03 8.84 11.67
CA ILE A 30 -7.42 8.53 10.38
C ILE A 30 -6.24 9.47 10.18
N ALA A 31 -5.04 8.95 10.30
CA ALA A 31 -3.79 9.72 10.21
C ALA A 31 -2.74 8.93 9.42
N ILE A 32 -2.17 9.54 8.40
CA ILE A 32 -1.16 8.93 7.53
C ILE A 32 0.17 9.66 7.73
N LYS A 33 1.23 8.87 7.85
CA LYS A 33 2.60 9.40 8.06
C LYS A 33 2.98 10.30 6.87
N ASN A 34 3.49 11.49 7.17
CA ASN A 34 3.88 12.54 6.21
C ASN A 34 2.72 13.16 5.41
N ILE A 35 1.49 12.87 5.77
CA ILE A 35 0.30 13.55 5.23
C ILE A 35 -0.35 14.35 6.36
N LYS A 36 -0.62 15.63 6.10
CA LYS A 36 -1.31 16.52 7.06
C LYS A 36 -2.79 16.15 7.17
N LYS A 37 -3.43 16.59 8.26
CA LYS A 37 -4.89 16.51 8.41
C LYS A 37 -5.62 17.21 7.25
N ASN A 38 -6.87 16.80 7.00
CA ASN A 38 -7.77 17.33 5.97
C ASN A 38 -7.27 17.07 4.53
N LYS A 39 -6.53 15.98 4.33
CA LYS A 39 -6.11 15.53 3.00
C LYS A 39 -6.86 14.27 2.61
N LEU A 40 -7.29 14.21 1.35
CA LEU A 40 -7.90 13.03 0.79
C LEU A 40 -6.81 12.00 0.47
N VAL A 41 -6.98 10.79 0.96
CA VAL A 41 -6.09 9.67 0.69
C VAL A 41 -6.87 8.48 0.17
N LYS A 42 -6.27 7.74 -0.75
CA LYS A 42 -6.75 6.44 -1.17
C LYS A 42 -5.89 5.38 -0.52
N ILE A 43 -6.52 4.47 0.19
CA ILE A 43 -5.87 3.36 0.88
C ILE A 43 -6.31 2.07 0.21
N ILE A 44 -5.35 1.25 -0.21
CA ILE A 44 -5.58 0.01 -0.95
C ILE A 44 -5.02 -1.14 -0.13
N ASN A 45 -5.83 -2.16 0.16
CA ASN A 45 -5.34 -3.42 0.69
C ASN A 45 -4.64 -4.21 -0.42
N ILE A 46 -3.34 -4.43 -0.28
CA ILE A 46 -2.51 -5.08 -1.31
C ILE A 46 -2.89 -6.55 -1.52
N LYS A 47 -3.50 -7.19 -0.53
CA LYS A 47 -3.86 -8.61 -0.60
C LYS A 47 -5.08 -8.87 -1.50
N ASN A 48 -6.11 -8.01 -1.40
CA ASN A 48 -7.39 -8.21 -2.07
C ASN A 48 -7.79 -7.06 -3.01
N MET A 49 -6.95 -6.05 -3.15
CA MET A 49 -7.15 -4.85 -3.96
C MET A 49 -8.36 -3.99 -3.55
N ASN A 50 -9.03 -4.28 -2.43
CA ASN A 50 -10.06 -3.41 -1.89
C ASN A 50 -9.46 -2.05 -1.55
N TYR A 51 -10.20 -0.99 -1.83
CA TYR A 51 -9.74 0.36 -1.51
C TYR A 51 -10.84 1.20 -0.87
N VAL A 52 -10.41 2.21 -0.13
CA VAL A 52 -11.27 3.28 0.38
C VAL A 52 -10.63 4.63 0.11
N LYS A 53 -11.45 5.64 -0.13
CA LYS A 53 -11.03 7.05 -0.12
C LYS A 53 -11.52 7.67 1.17
N VAL A 54 -10.61 8.19 1.96
CA VAL A 54 -10.89 8.80 3.27
C VAL A 54 -10.12 10.10 3.45
N THR A 55 -10.67 11.01 4.24
CA THR A 55 -9.97 12.25 4.60
C THR A 55 -9.26 12.05 5.94
N THR A 56 -7.97 12.39 6.00
CA THR A 56 -7.23 12.40 7.26
C THR A 56 -7.83 13.44 8.21
N ASN A 57 -8.08 13.07 9.48
CA ASN A 57 -8.65 13.95 10.48
C ASN A 57 -7.65 14.35 11.59
N ALA A 58 -6.45 13.78 11.57
CA ALA A 58 -5.38 14.09 12.50
C ALA A 58 -3.99 13.98 11.82
N ASP A 59 -2.98 14.59 12.44
CA ASP A 59 -1.59 14.37 12.07
C ASP A 59 -1.09 13.05 12.70
N TYR A 60 -0.25 12.33 11.98
CA TYR A 60 0.25 11.04 12.44
C TYR A 60 1.22 11.18 13.62
N LYS A 61 0.92 10.50 14.71
CA LYS A 61 1.74 10.40 15.93
C LYS A 61 1.90 8.93 16.34
N GLY A 62 2.44 8.13 15.46
CA GLY A 62 2.56 6.68 15.70
C GLY A 62 3.97 6.16 15.48
N LEU A 63 4.10 4.83 15.41
CA LEU A 63 5.37 4.14 15.24
C LEU A 63 6.02 4.46 13.89
N GLU A 64 7.34 4.65 13.89
CA GLU A 64 8.13 4.98 12.70
C GLU A 64 7.97 3.96 11.56
N ASN A 65 7.82 2.69 11.90
CA ASN A 65 7.68 1.59 10.95
C ASN A 65 6.24 1.32 10.50
N ARG A 66 5.33 2.28 10.69
CA ARG A 66 3.94 2.24 10.21
C ARG A 66 3.69 3.33 9.19
N VAL A 67 2.71 3.09 8.33
CA VAL A 67 2.29 4.06 7.32
C VAL A 67 1.17 4.97 7.83
N GLY A 68 0.42 4.54 8.83
CA GLY A 68 -0.66 5.33 9.39
C GLY A 68 -1.55 4.57 10.38
N ASN A 69 -2.53 5.30 10.91
CA ASN A 69 -3.62 4.79 11.74
C ASN A 69 -4.93 4.94 10.99
N VAL A 70 -5.85 4.00 11.16
CA VAL A 70 -7.21 4.08 10.64
C VAL A 70 -8.22 3.60 11.67
N ASP A 71 -9.45 4.08 11.56
CA ASP A 71 -10.56 3.64 12.39
C ASP A 71 -11.04 2.22 12.03
N LEU A 72 -11.90 1.68 12.88
CA LEU A 72 -12.45 0.33 12.70
C LEU A 72 -13.28 0.19 11.42
N VAL A 73 -14.02 1.24 11.03
CA VAL A 73 -14.85 1.23 9.82
C VAL A 73 -13.98 1.10 8.58
N THR A 74 -12.96 1.95 8.47
CA THR A 74 -11.99 1.92 7.37
C THR A 74 -11.25 0.58 7.32
N PHE A 75 -10.83 0.06 8.48
CA PHE A 75 -10.12 -1.22 8.58
C PHE A 75 -10.98 -2.38 8.06
N ASN A 76 -12.27 -2.42 8.44
CA ASN A 76 -13.21 -3.47 8.02
C ASN A 76 -13.58 -3.35 6.54
N ASN A 77 -13.81 -2.13 6.02
CA ASN A 77 -14.10 -1.91 4.60
C ASN A 77 -12.96 -2.35 3.69
N LEU A 78 -11.73 -2.18 4.14
CA LEU A 78 -10.54 -2.69 3.46
C LEU A 78 -10.39 -4.22 3.59
N LYS A 79 -11.16 -4.88 4.46
CA LYS A 79 -11.00 -6.31 4.82
C LYS A 79 -9.55 -6.62 5.21
N LEU A 80 -8.96 -5.80 6.07
CA LEU A 80 -7.57 -5.96 6.50
C LEU A 80 -7.44 -7.11 7.51
N SER A 81 -6.38 -7.89 7.37
CA SER A 81 -5.99 -8.89 8.37
C SER A 81 -5.31 -8.21 9.56
N LYS A 82 -5.73 -8.55 10.79
CA LYS A 82 -5.03 -8.08 12.01
C LYS A 82 -3.59 -8.58 12.09
N LYS A 83 -3.30 -9.74 11.50
CA LYS A 83 -1.95 -10.33 11.46
C LYS A 83 -0.99 -9.51 10.60
N PHE A 84 -1.48 -9.02 9.43
CA PHE A 84 -0.70 -8.24 8.47
C PHE A 84 -1.58 -7.20 7.77
N PRO A 85 -1.82 -6.04 8.38
CA PRO A 85 -2.60 -4.95 7.79
C PRO A 85 -1.79 -4.17 6.76
N LEU A 86 -1.33 -4.84 5.71
CA LEU A 86 -0.46 -4.27 4.68
C LEU A 86 -1.28 -3.55 3.62
N VAL A 87 -0.93 -2.28 3.39
CA VAL A 87 -1.62 -1.41 2.44
C VAL A 87 -0.65 -0.65 1.56
N PHE A 88 -1.19 -0.14 0.46
CA PHE A 88 -0.63 0.94 -0.31
C PHE A 88 -1.47 2.20 -0.09
N VAL A 89 -0.82 3.32 0.20
CA VAL A 89 -1.48 4.61 0.44
C VAL A 89 -1.00 5.61 -0.59
N GLU A 90 -1.92 6.29 -1.22
CA GLU A 90 -1.66 7.39 -2.13
C GLU A 90 -2.46 8.64 -1.71
N GLU A 91 -1.84 9.82 -1.74
CA GLU A 91 -2.55 11.09 -1.59
C GLU A 91 -3.25 11.40 -2.92
N SER A 92 -4.55 11.61 -2.86
CA SER A 92 -5.33 11.99 -4.04
C SER A 92 -5.47 13.51 -4.09
N ILE A 93 -4.97 14.11 -5.16
CA ILE A 93 -5.27 15.52 -5.45
C ILE A 93 -6.59 15.53 -6.21
N GLU A 94 -7.70 15.65 -5.51
CA GLU A 94 -8.94 16.03 -6.18
C GLU A 94 -8.82 17.49 -6.60
N ASN A 95 -9.03 17.75 -7.88
CA ASN A 95 -9.15 19.11 -8.36
C ASN A 95 -10.48 19.66 -7.81
N PRO A 96 -10.47 20.56 -6.78
CA PRO A 96 -11.72 21.02 -6.16
C PRO A 96 -12.60 21.82 -7.11
N LYS A 97 -12.11 22.14 -8.31
CA LYS A 97 -12.87 22.84 -9.36
C LYS A 97 -13.71 21.90 -10.23
N PHE A 98 -13.51 20.58 -10.16
CA PHE A 98 -14.33 19.62 -10.88
C PHE A 98 -15.45 19.07 -9.96
N ILE A 99 -16.35 19.94 -9.52
CA ILE A 99 -17.67 19.50 -9.06
C ILE A 99 -18.42 19.13 -10.33
N ALA A 100 -18.46 17.85 -10.68
CA ALA A 100 -19.41 17.37 -11.66
C ALA A 100 -20.79 17.77 -11.14
N LYS A 101 -21.40 18.80 -11.73
CA LYS A 101 -22.81 19.12 -11.48
C LYS A 101 -23.56 17.83 -11.83
N LYS A 102 -24.27 17.26 -10.84
CA LYS A 102 -25.12 16.10 -11.09
C LYS A 102 -25.93 16.40 -12.35
N ALA A 103 -25.63 15.69 -13.43
CA ALA A 103 -26.46 15.77 -14.63
C ALA A 103 -27.90 15.47 -14.20
N LYS A 104 -28.85 16.29 -14.62
CA LYS A 104 -30.27 15.99 -14.40
C LYS A 104 -30.57 14.74 -15.21
N ILE A 105 -30.60 13.60 -14.54
CA ILE A 105 -30.98 12.32 -15.14
C ILE A 105 -32.50 12.36 -15.28
N PHE A 106 -32.98 12.35 -16.50
CA PHE A 106 -34.43 12.26 -16.77
C PHE A 106 -34.95 10.91 -16.27
N ASP A 107 -36.21 10.87 -15.80
CA ASP A 107 -36.79 9.67 -15.19
C ASP A 107 -36.83 8.44 -16.11
N LYS A 108 -36.77 8.64 -17.43
CA LYS A 108 -36.59 7.57 -18.43
C LYS A 108 -35.19 6.91 -18.33
N GLU A 109 -34.14 7.68 -18.06
CA GLU A 109 -32.78 7.17 -17.94
C GLU A 109 -32.54 6.47 -16.59
N LYS A 110 -33.28 6.88 -15.53
CA LYS A 110 -33.27 6.17 -14.24
C LYS A 110 -33.77 4.74 -14.36
N LYS A 111 -34.82 4.51 -15.18
CA LYS A 111 -35.35 3.16 -15.42
C LYS A 111 -34.35 2.27 -16.18
N VAL A 112 -33.60 2.83 -17.13
CA VAL A 112 -32.57 2.09 -17.87
C VAL A 112 -31.37 1.81 -16.99
N ALA A 113 -30.91 2.78 -16.17
CA ALA A 113 -29.80 2.60 -15.26
C ALA A 113 -30.09 1.60 -14.12
N SER A 114 -31.37 1.43 -13.72
CA SER A 114 -31.75 0.43 -12.71
C SER A 114 -31.88 -0.99 -13.31
N SER A 115 -31.98 -1.12 -14.62
CA SER A 115 -32.03 -2.42 -15.31
C SER A 115 -30.66 -2.92 -15.79
N VAL A 116 -29.61 -2.11 -15.68
CA VAL A 116 -28.25 -2.59 -15.87
C VAL A 116 -27.91 -3.49 -14.69
N PHE A 117 -27.94 -4.80 -14.91
CA PHE A 117 -27.40 -5.78 -13.98
C PHE A 117 -25.99 -5.34 -13.60
N ARG A 118 -25.79 -4.96 -12.34
CA ARG A 118 -24.47 -4.98 -11.76
C ARG A 118 -24.10 -6.46 -11.69
N GLU A 119 -23.35 -6.94 -12.65
CA GLU A 119 -22.53 -8.10 -12.39
C GLU A 119 -21.62 -7.71 -11.22
N GLU A 120 -21.99 -8.11 -10.01
CA GLU A 120 -21.03 -8.28 -8.94
C GLU A 120 -20.05 -9.30 -9.49
N ILE A 121 -18.90 -8.80 -9.93
CA ILE A 121 -17.75 -9.66 -10.19
C ILE A 121 -17.37 -10.16 -8.79
N ASN A 122 -18.00 -11.25 -8.36
CA ASN A 122 -17.51 -12.11 -7.31
C ASN A 122 -16.22 -12.72 -7.87
N MET A 123 -15.13 -11.96 -7.78
CA MET A 123 -13.83 -12.59 -7.79
C MET A 123 -13.81 -13.46 -6.54
N GLU A 124 -14.16 -14.73 -6.70
CA GLU A 124 -13.75 -15.79 -5.79
C GLU A 124 -12.22 -15.71 -5.74
N ILE A 125 -11.74 -14.95 -4.76
CA ILE A 125 -10.33 -14.99 -4.40
C ILE A 125 -10.13 -16.33 -3.72
N ASN A 126 -9.86 -17.31 -4.56
CA ASN A 126 -9.43 -18.63 -4.16
C ASN A 126 -8.34 -18.53 -3.11
N SER A 127 -8.63 -19.21 -1.98
CA SER A 127 -7.74 -19.65 -0.92
C SER A 127 -6.80 -18.60 -0.33
N GLU A 128 -6.99 -18.38 0.96
CA GLU A 128 -5.97 -17.90 1.90
C GLU A 128 -4.75 -18.84 1.89
N THR A 129 -4.00 -18.86 0.82
CA THR A 129 -2.62 -19.28 0.94
C THR A 129 -1.95 -18.22 1.80
N ASP A 130 -1.48 -18.60 2.97
CA ASP A 130 -0.75 -17.74 3.91
C ASP A 130 0.49 -17.18 3.19
N LYS A 131 0.30 -16.08 2.47
CA LYS A 131 1.39 -15.37 1.81
C LYS A 131 2.29 -14.82 2.90
N ASN A 132 3.52 -15.29 2.90
CA ASN A 132 4.53 -14.81 3.82
C ASN A 132 5.01 -13.40 3.42
N ILE A 133 5.38 -12.61 4.41
CA ILE A 133 5.98 -11.30 4.20
C ILE A 133 7.49 -11.43 4.19
N TYR A 134 8.12 -10.72 3.26
CA TYR A 134 9.57 -10.57 3.17
C TYR A 134 9.93 -9.09 3.06
N LEU A 135 11.08 -8.72 3.60
CA LEU A 135 11.73 -7.46 3.30
C LEU A 135 12.67 -7.71 2.12
N GLU A 136 12.51 -6.93 1.07
CA GLU A 136 13.33 -7.01 -0.15
C GLU A 136 14.21 -5.78 -0.24
N TYR A 137 15.51 -5.97 -0.34
CA TYR A 137 16.51 -4.94 -0.58
C TYR A 137 17.10 -5.10 -1.98
N GLY A 138 17.36 -4.02 -2.64
CA GLY A 138 17.89 -3.97 -4.01
C GLY A 138 17.02 -3.14 -4.95
N PRO A 139 17.36 -3.09 -6.25
CA PRO A 139 18.33 -3.96 -6.96
C PRO A 139 19.80 -3.65 -6.66
N PHE A 140 20.65 -4.69 -6.65
CA PHE A 140 22.11 -4.57 -6.62
C PHE A 140 22.69 -5.11 -7.92
N HIS A 141 23.23 -4.26 -8.78
CA HIS A 141 23.88 -4.68 -10.02
C HIS A 141 25.11 -5.56 -9.75
N ASN A 142 25.84 -5.26 -8.67
CA ASN A 142 27.01 -6.04 -8.27
C ASN A 142 26.70 -6.92 -7.05
N LYS A 143 26.94 -8.23 -7.17
CA LYS A 143 26.75 -9.22 -6.10
C LYS A 143 27.57 -8.90 -4.85
N SER A 144 28.70 -8.19 -4.97
CA SER A 144 29.52 -7.80 -3.82
C SER A 144 28.77 -6.88 -2.85
N TYR A 145 27.94 -5.95 -3.36
CA TYR A 145 27.10 -5.08 -2.53
C TYR A 145 25.99 -5.86 -1.81
N ALA A 146 25.34 -6.80 -2.52
CA ALA A 146 24.38 -7.70 -1.87
C ALA A 146 25.02 -8.51 -0.75
N ASN A 147 26.23 -9.06 -0.97
CA ASN A 147 26.98 -9.79 0.06
C ASN A 147 27.41 -8.90 1.23
N ALA A 148 27.78 -7.64 0.97
CA ALA A 148 28.11 -6.68 2.03
C ALA A 148 26.89 -6.39 2.92
N LEU A 149 25.70 -6.22 2.30
CA LEU A 149 24.45 -6.07 3.04
C LEU A 149 24.15 -7.32 3.89
N VAL A 150 24.29 -8.53 3.31
CA VAL A 150 24.06 -9.78 4.06
C VAL A 150 24.93 -9.86 5.30
N ARG A 151 26.23 -9.57 5.18
CA ARG A 151 27.14 -9.52 6.35
C ARG A 151 26.68 -8.53 7.43
N ASN A 152 26.13 -7.40 7.04
CA ASN A 152 25.58 -6.44 8.01
C ASN A 152 24.29 -6.94 8.67
N LEU A 153 23.40 -7.56 7.88
CA LEU A 153 22.15 -8.14 8.38
C LEU A 153 22.41 -9.32 9.34
N GLU A 154 23.40 -10.17 9.05
CA GLU A 154 23.77 -11.34 9.87
C GLU A 154 24.22 -10.98 11.28
N LYS A 155 24.64 -9.74 11.53
CA LYS A 155 24.96 -9.25 12.89
C LYS A 155 23.74 -9.21 13.80
N ASN A 156 22.53 -9.06 13.24
CA ASN A 156 21.31 -8.84 14.00
C ASN A 156 20.19 -9.85 13.68
N ILE A 157 20.30 -10.55 12.56
CA ILE A 157 19.29 -11.47 12.02
C ILE A 157 19.93 -12.83 11.75
N SER A 158 19.21 -13.91 12.06
CA SER A 158 19.69 -15.25 11.76
C SER A 158 19.93 -15.42 10.27
N LYS A 159 21.08 -15.96 9.89
CA LYS A 159 21.48 -16.28 8.51
C LYS A 159 20.41 -17.09 7.76
N LYS A 160 19.70 -18.00 8.45
CA LYS A 160 18.60 -18.82 7.87
C LYS A 160 17.44 -17.99 7.33
N LYS A 161 17.29 -16.72 7.78
CA LYS A 161 16.25 -15.79 7.34
C LYS A 161 16.69 -14.89 6.19
N ILE A 162 17.93 -14.97 5.73
CA ILE A 162 18.49 -14.08 4.72
C ILE A 162 18.84 -14.88 3.48
N VAL A 163 18.32 -14.46 2.32
CA VAL A 163 18.55 -15.13 1.03
C VAL A 163 18.84 -14.09 -0.06
N ILE A 164 19.86 -14.34 -0.87
CA ILE A 164 20.10 -13.58 -2.11
C ILE A 164 19.41 -14.30 -3.26
N LYS A 165 18.67 -13.55 -4.10
CA LYS A 165 18.05 -14.05 -5.34
C LYS A 165 18.39 -13.13 -6.50
N LEU A 166 18.67 -13.73 -7.66
CA LEU A 166 18.84 -13.01 -8.92
C LEU A 166 17.46 -12.81 -9.58
N LYS A 167 17.16 -11.57 -10.00
CA LYS A 167 15.98 -11.21 -10.78
C LYS A 167 16.40 -10.27 -11.90
N LYS A 168 16.12 -10.59 -13.17
CA LYS A 168 16.42 -9.73 -14.33
C LYS A 168 17.88 -9.19 -14.32
N ASN A 169 18.87 -10.03 -14.02
CA ASN A 169 20.30 -9.72 -13.91
C ASN A 169 20.72 -8.89 -12.68
N ASP A 170 19.80 -8.52 -11.78
CA ASP A 170 20.11 -7.83 -10.53
C ASP A 170 19.97 -8.75 -9.32
N ASN A 171 20.83 -8.52 -8.33
CA ASN A 171 20.79 -9.26 -7.08
C ASN A 171 19.83 -8.56 -6.11
N TYR A 172 19.01 -9.34 -5.40
CA TYR A 172 18.12 -8.87 -4.34
C TYR A 172 18.38 -9.67 -3.08
N VAL A 173 18.38 -8.98 -1.94
CA VAL A 173 18.47 -9.61 -0.62
C VAL A 173 17.09 -9.66 -0.01
N PHE A 174 16.65 -10.84 0.40
CA PHE A 174 15.37 -11.08 1.07
C PHE A 174 15.60 -11.44 2.53
N VAL A 175 14.84 -10.82 3.41
CA VAL A 175 14.78 -11.16 4.83
C VAL A 175 13.38 -11.68 5.15
N GLY A 176 13.27 -12.91 5.64
CA GLY A 176 12.02 -13.58 5.95
C GLY A 176 12.08 -15.10 5.72
N PRO A 177 10.94 -15.81 5.79
CA PRO A 177 9.57 -15.28 5.96
C PRO A 177 9.36 -14.64 7.34
N LEU A 178 8.56 -13.56 7.37
CA LEU A 178 8.09 -12.94 8.60
C LEU A 178 6.71 -13.52 8.92
N VAL A 179 6.55 -14.04 10.13
CA VAL A 179 5.33 -14.80 10.52
C VAL A 179 4.23 -13.88 11.04
N ASN A 180 4.60 -12.72 11.60
CA ASN A 180 3.67 -11.75 12.17
C ASN A 180 4.28 -10.35 12.25
N LEU A 181 3.44 -9.38 12.62
CA LEU A 181 3.83 -7.98 12.73
C LEU A 181 4.87 -7.74 13.83
N LYS A 182 4.83 -8.53 14.92
CA LYS A 182 5.81 -8.43 16.02
C LYS A 182 7.22 -8.81 15.55
N GLU A 183 7.34 -9.83 14.69
CA GLU A 183 8.63 -10.21 14.09
C GLU A 183 9.14 -9.12 13.15
N PHE A 184 8.24 -8.51 12.36
CA PHE A 184 8.58 -7.34 11.55
C PHE A 184 9.11 -6.18 12.42
N ASP A 185 8.45 -5.87 13.53
CA ASP A 185 8.88 -4.81 14.44
C ASP A 185 10.26 -5.08 15.04
N ASN A 186 10.50 -6.33 15.47
CA ASN A 186 11.81 -6.74 15.97
C ASN A 186 12.92 -6.53 14.92
N TYR A 187 12.66 -6.87 13.67
CA TYR A 187 13.65 -6.66 12.61
C TYR A 187 13.78 -5.19 12.23
N SER A 188 12.67 -4.47 12.10
CA SER A 188 12.68 -3.04 11.81
C SER A 188 13.48 -2.28 12.87
N ASN A 189 13.28 -2.56 14.16
CA ASN A 189 14.01 -1.93 15.25
C ASN A 189 15.51 -2.28 15.22
N LYS A 190 15.86 -3.54 14.93
CA LYS A 190 17.26 -3.97 14.80
C LYS A 190 17.94 -3.39 13.56
N LEU A 191 17.16 -3.06 12.54
CA LEU A 191 17.62 -2.56 11.25
C LEU A 191 17.46 -1.05 11.10
N ASN A 192 17.17 -0.30 12.15
CA ASN A 192 16.92 1.15 12.18
C ASN A 192 17.92 2.02 11.40
N LYS A 193 19.05 1.45 10.97
CA LYS A 193 20.06 2.11 10.13
C LYS A 193 20.08 1.58 8.69
N LEU A 194 19.19 0.65 8.33
CA LEU A 194 19.12 0.03 7.01
C LEU A 194 17.80 0.39 6.35
N ASP A 195 17.64 1.66 6.01
CA ASP A 195 16.54 2.15 5.18
C ASP A 195 16.60 1.55 3.77
N GLY A 196 15.49 1.58 3.05
CA GLY A 196 15.49 1.23 1.62
C GLY A 196 15.06 -0.20 1.30
N TYR A 197 14.29 -0.87 2.18
CA TYR A 197 13.62 -2.13 1.83
C TYR A 197 12.21 -1.91 1.30
N ASN A 198 11.78 -2.85 0.46
CA ASN A 198 10.38 -3.00 0.07
C ASN A 198 9.74 -4.16 0.84
N ILE A 199 8.47 -4.00 1.24
CA ILE A 199 7.69 -5.08 1.83
C ILE A 199 7.01 -5.84 0.69
N ILE A 200 7.24 -7.15 0.60
CA ILE A 200 6.63 -7.98 -0.43
C ILE A 200 5.88 -9.17 0.17
N LEU A 201 4.83 -9.60 -0.53
CA LEU A 201 4.08 -10.83 -0.24
C LEU A 201 4.49 -11.93 -1.21
N LYS A 202 4.80 -13.11 -0.71
CA LYS A 202 5.10 -14.32 -1.49
C LYS A 202 4.44 -15.54 -0.88
#